data_c1b2b7793353ad391238d8678a4ce7bd
#
_entry.id   c1b2b7793353ad391238d8678a4ce7bd
#
_cell.length_a   1.000
_cell.length_b   1.000
_cell.length_c   1.000
_cell.angle_alpha   90.00
_cell.angle_beta   90.00
_cell.angle_gamma   90.00
#
_symmetry.space_group_name_H-M   'P 1'
#
loop_
_entity.id
_entity.type
_entity.pdbx_description
1 polymer ?
#
loop_
_entity_poly.entity_id
_entity_poly.type
_entity_poly.pdbx_seq_one_letter_code
_entity_poly.pdbx_strand_id
1 'polypeptide(L)'
;KDVCSKMNTGAKYDSKAFKKSVGLNGVGIKAVNALSSSFAMESVREGKMKLAEFRQGMLLNDGEIVPTESSNGTCVTFTPDAEIFGEYHYRDEHIEPLLKNYVFLNIGLTIVFNGKKFISKNGLEDLLNENLTSEELYPIIHLFGEDIEVAITHTNQYGEEYYSFVNGQHTTQGGTHLAAFREATARVIKEFYNRNFEYSDIRNGMVAAISIKVEEPVFESQTKTKLGSKEMSPNGVSVSKHINDFLKKELDNYLHKNVDTVEALQKKILDSEKERKAIAGVTKLARERAKKANLHNKKLRDCRIHYNDAKGDDRDKAAIFITEGDSASGSITKSRDPNLQAVFSLRGKPLNCFGLTKKIVYENEEFNLLQAALNIEENMDGLRYNRVIIATDADTDGMHIRLLLLTFFLQFFPDLIKKGHVHILQTPLFRVRNKKKTLYCYTEEERLGAIEELGPNPEITRFKGLGEISPDEFRNFIGEDMRLDRVTMRKEDLLKELLEFYMGKNTPERQSFIIDNLVVEEDEVA
;
A
#
# COMPACT_ATOMS: atom_id res chain seq x y z
N LYS A 1 -7.38 -3.95 -38.24
CA LYS A 1 -5.92 -4.20 -38.09
C LYS A 1 -5.14 -2.97 -37.64
N ASP A 2 -5.35 -1.82 -38.30
CA ASP A 2 -4.56 -0.60 -38.08
C ASP A 2 -4.58 -0.12 -36.62
N VAL A 3 -5.69 -0.26 -35.95
CA VAL A 3 -5.83 0.05 -34.51
C VAL A 3 -4.86 -0.77 -33.65
N CYS A 4 -4.52 -2.00 -34.04
CA CYS A 4 -3.64 -2.89 -33.27
C CYS A 4 -2.16 -2.84 -33.68
N SER A 5 -1.83 -2.27 -34.85
CA SER A 5 -0.48 -2.37 -35.42
C SER A 5 0.15 -1.04 -35.83
N LYS A 6 -0.64 -0.01 -36.14
CA LYS A 6 -0.09 1.29 -36.58
C LYS A 6 -0.07 2.30 -35.46
N MET A 7 1.08 2.93 -35.25
CA MET A 7 1.23 4.04 -34.30
C MET A 7 0.33 5.21 -34.66
N ASN A 8 -0.08 5.98 -33.66
CA ASN A 8 -0.89 7.18 -33.84
C ASN A 8 -2.23 6.93 -34.56
N THR A 9 -2.84 5.77 -34.36
CA THR A 9 -4.18 5.44 -34.84
C THR A 9 -5.13 5.25 -33.67
N GLY A 10 -6.33 5.79 -33.79
CA GLY A 10 -7.38 5.66 -32.77
C GLY A 10 -8.41 6.80 -32.88
N ALA A 11 -9.62 6.56 -32.39
CA ALA A 11 -10.72 7.51 -32.41
C ALA A 11 -10.48 8.78 -31.56
N LYS A 12 -9.40 8.79 -30.75
CA LYS A 12 -9.07 9.89 -29.85
C LYS A 12 -8.40 11.08 -30.52
N TYR A 13 -7.83 10.90 -31.72
CA TYR A 13 -7.11 11.96 -32.43
C TYR A 13 -8.02 13.05 -33.00
N ASP A 14 -9.19 12.69 -33.50
CA ASP A 14 -10.09 13.62 -34.22
C ASP A 14 -11.45 13.82 -33.56
N SER A 15 -11.70 13.17 -32.41
CA SER A 15 -13.02 13.16 -31.79
C SER A 15 -13.09 14.06 -30.58
N LYS A 16 -14.00 15.05 -30.63
CA LYS A 16 -14.35 15.89 -29.46
C LYS A 16 -14.88 15.05 -28.28
N ALA A 17 -15.37 13.83 -28.52
CA ALA A 17 -15.94 12.95 -27.51
C ALA A 17 -14.90 12.33 -26.56
N PHE A 18 -13.62 12.30 -26.92
CA PHE A 18 -12.55 11.66 -26.12
C PHE A 18 -11.51 12.64 -25.55
N LYS A 19 -11.81 13.94 -25.47
CA LYS A 19 -10.89 14.96 -24.94
C LYS A 19 -10.41 14.69 -23.51
N LYS A 20 -11.25 14.09 -22.68
CA LYS A 20 -10.98 13.75 -21.28
C LYS A 20 -10.64 12.27 -21.13
N SER A 21 -9.64 11.79 -21.87
CA SER A 21 -9.19 10.39 -21.81
C SER A 21 -7.71 10.29 -21.42
N VAL A 22 -7.29 9.14 -20.89
CA VAL A 22 -5.92 8.92 -20.41
C VAL A 22 -4.94 8.55 -21.53
N GLY A 23 -5.40 7.91 -22.59
CA GLY A 23 -4.53 7.39 -23.66
C GLY A 23 -4.49 8.34 -24.86
N LEU A 24 -3.59 9.30 -24.87
CA LEU A 24 -3.46 10.27 -25.96
C LEU A 24 -2.75 9.70 -27.19
N ASN A 25 -1.78 8.81 -27.02
CA ASN A 25 -0.91 8.34 -28.10
C ASN A 25 -1.37 7.05 -28.78
N GLY A 26 -2.44 6.41 -28.29
CA GLY A 26 -3.00 5.18 -28.89
C GLY A 26 -1.99 4.02 -28.99
N VAL A 27 -1.05 3.90 -28.05
CA VAL A 27 0.04 2.90 -28.13
C VAL A 27 -0.21 1.63 -27.33
N GLY A 28 -1.11 1.64 -26.33
CA GLY A 28 -1.28 0.53 -25.38
C GLY A 28 -1.59 -0.81 -26.06
N ILE A 29 -2.66 -0.87 -26.88
CA ILE A 29 -3.05 -2.12 -27.56
C ILE A 29 -1.97 -2.61 -28.54
N LYS A 30 -1.20 -1.71 -29.12
CA LYS A 30 -0.09 -2.04 -30.02
C LYS A 30 1.09 -2.63 -29.27
N ALA A 31 1.36 -2.13 -28.06
CA ALA A 31 2.36 -2.71 -27.19
C ALA A 31 1.97 -4.12 -26.77
N VAL A 32 0.69 -4.34 -26.36
CA VAL A 32 0.19 -5.68 -26.06
C VAL A 32 0.36 -6.62 -27.26
N ASN A 33 0.01 -6.19 -28.47
CA ASN A 33 0.19 -6.99 -29.68
C ASN A 33 1.67 -7.30 -29.93
N ALA A 34 2.55 -6.30 -29.84
CA ALA A 34 4.00 -6.47 -30.10
C ALA A 34 4.68 -7.40 -29.08
N LEU A 35 4.19 -7.43 -27.82
CA LEU A 35 4.72 -8.22 -26.72
C LEU A 35 3.99 -9.58 -26.55
N SER A 36 3.21 -10.00 -27.54
CA SER A 36 2.46 -11.25 -27.51
C SER A 36 2.96 -12.25 -28.55
N SER A 37 3.12 -13.50 -28.16
CA SER A 37 3.38 -14.63 -29.04
C SER A 37 2.17 -14.95 -29.94
N SER A 38 0.95 -14.59 -29.49
CA SER A 38 -0.30 -14.67 -30.24
C SER A 38 -1.21 -13.53 -29.83
N PHE A 39 -1.80 -12.83 -30.80
CA PHE A 39 -2.78 -11.76 -30.57
C PHE A 39 -3.85 -11.83 -31.64
N ALA A 40 -5.12 -11.85 -31.21
CA ALA A 40 -6.27 -11.84 -32.10
C ALA A 40 -7.26 -10.77 -31.68
N MET A 41 -7.84 -10.06 -32.65
CA MET A 41 -8.95 -9.12 -32.42
C MET A 41 -10.09 -9.45 -33.36
N GLU A 42 -11.24 -9.75 -32.78
CA GLU A 42 -12.51 -9.93 -33.45
C GLU A 42 -13.42 -8.72 -33.17
N SER A 43 -14.06 -8.19 -34.18
CA SER A 43 -15.03 -7.10 -34.04
C SER A 43 -16.32 -7.46 -34.76
N VAL A 44 -17.42 -7.37 -34.03
CA VAL A 44 -18.77 -7.62 -34.52
C VAL A 44 -19.57 -6.31 -34.53
N ARG A 45 -20.13 -5.94 -35.68
CA ARG A 45 -20.97 -4.76 -35.80
C ARG A 45 -22.04 -4.97 -36.87
N GLU A 46 -23.31 -4.70 -36.53
CA GLU A 46 -24.45 -4.72 -37.48
C GLU A 46 -24.52 -6.02 -38.26
N GLY A 47 -24.38 -7.18 -37.58
CA GLY A 47 -24.46 -8.50 -38.21
C GLY A 47 -23.26 -8.87 -39.07
N LYS A 48 -22.15 -8.16 -38.96
CA LYS A 48 -20.88 -8.44 -39.67
C LYS A 48 -19.76 -8.61 -38.68
N MET A 49 -18.90 -9.57 -38.95
CA MET A 49 -17.71 -9.88 -38.13
C MET A 49 -16.46 -9.78 -38.99
N LYS A 50 -15.38 -9.27 -38.37
CA LYS A 50 -14.01 -9.30 -38.94
C LYS A 50 -13.03 -9.71 -37.87
N LEU A 51 -12.14 -10.66 -38.22
CA LEU A 51 -11.01 -11.13 -37.39
C LEU A 51 -9.68 -10.63 -37.98
N ALA A 52 -8.77 -10.22 -37.11
CA ALA A 52 -7.37 -9.96 -37.47
C ALA A 52 -6.46 -10.66 -36.45
N GLU A 53 -5.45 -11.36 -36.95
CA GLU A 53 -4.53 -12.15 -36.14
C GLU A 53 -3.08 -11.69 -36.34
N PHE A 54 -2.32 -11.67 -35.25
CA PHE A 54 -0.96 -11.17 -35.21
C PHE A 54 -0.06 -12.08 -34.37
N ARG A 55 1.23 -11.98 -34.60
CA ARG A 55 2.29 -12.56 -33.78
C ARG A 55 3.41 -11.53 -33.61
N GLN A 56 3.77 -11.20 -32.38
CA GLN A 56 4.83 -10.23 -32.08
C GLN A 56 4.67 -8.91 -32.88
N GLY A 57 3.43 -8.40 -32.97
CA GLY A 57 3.09 -7.20 -33.73
C GLY A 57 2.95 -7.38 -35.25
N MET A 58 3.36 -8.51 -35.81
CA MET A 58 3.28 -8.79 -37.24
C MET A 58 1.93 -9.39 -37.62
N LEU A 59 1.27 -8.82 -38.63
CA LEU A 59 0.00 -9.31 -39.15
C LEU A 59 0.16 -10.67 -39.80
N LEU A 60 -0.54 -11.68 -39.30
CA LEU A 60 -0.58 -13.03 -39.91
C LEU A 60 -1.81 -13.20 -40.82
N ASN A 61 -2.98 -12.72 -40.36
CA ASN A 61 -4.22 -12.87 -41.06
C ASN A 61 -5.07 -11.59 -40.95
N ASP A 62 -5.52 -11.04 -42.08
CA ASP A 62 -6.51 -9.97 -42.16
C ASP A 62 -7.79 -10.56 -42.77
N GLY A 63 -8.59 -11.25 -41.95
CA GLY A 63 -9.76 -11.98 -42.37
C GLY A 63 -10.75 -11.13 -43.14
N GLU A 64 -11.56 -11.78 -43.98
CA GLU A 64 -12.65 -11.11 -44.70
C GLU A 64 -13.82 -10.76 -43.76
N ILE A 65 -14.66 -9.83 -44.18
CA ILE A 65 -15.89 -9.50 -43.47
C ILE A 65 -16.92 -10.58 -43.76
N VAL A 66 -17.38 -11.28 -42.73
CA VAL A 66 -18.36 -12.35 -42.82
C VAL A 66 -19.65 -11.99 -42.07
N PRO A 67 -20.82 -12.46 -42.53
CA PRO A 67 -22.07 -12.33 -41.76
C PRO A 67 -21.99 -13.13 -40.45
N THR A 68 -22.65 -12.62 -39.39
CA THR A 68 -22.73 -13.29 -38.09
C THR A 68 -24.04 -12.94 -37.38
N GLU A 69 -24.49 -13.87 -36.51
CA GLU A 69 -25.62 -13.65 -35.59
C GLU A 69 -25.18 -13.16 -34.22
N SER A 70 -23.85 -13.04 -33.99
CA SER A 70 -23.31 -12.57 -32.73
C SER A 70 -23.69 -11.11 -32.46
N SER A 71 -23.85 -10.76 -31.19
CA SER A 71 -24.14 -9.38 -30.77
C SER A 71 -22.95 -8.46 -31.06
N ASN A 72 -23.23 -7.16 -31.25
CA ASN A 72 -22.18 -6.16 -31.41
C ASN A 72 -21.18 -6.19 -30.26
N GLY A 73 -19.92 -6.19 -30.59
CA GLY A 73 -18.85 -6.24 -29.59
C GLY A 73 -17.47 -6.32 -30.17
N THR A 74 -16.47 -6.33 -29.28
CA THR A 74 -15.06 -6.57 -29.64
C THR A 74 -14.50 -7.60 -28.69
N CYS A 75 -13.86 -8.64 -29.23
CA CYS A 75 -13.11 -9.63 -28.48
C CYS A 75 -11.62 -9.47 -28.77
N VAL A 76 -10.79 -9.42 -27.73
CA VAL A 76 -9.34 -9.41 -27.84
C VAL A 76 -8.80 -10.60 -27.07
N THR A 77 -8.03 -11.43 -27.76
CA THR A 77 -7.34 -12.60 -27.16
C THR A 77 -5.86 -12.45 -27.39
N PHE A 78 -5.07 -12.65 -26.34
CA PHE A 78 -3.62 -12.58 -26.47
C PHE A 78 -2.90 -13.51 -25.47
N THR A 79 -1.69 -13.91 -25.84
CA THR A 79 -0.79 -14.68 -24.99
C THR A 79 0.53 -13.92 -24.89
N PRO A 80 0.98 -13.54 -23.69
CA PRO A 80 2.29 -12.91 -23.49
C PRO A 80 3.42 -13.76 -24.09
N ASP A 81 4.45 -13.11 -24.63
CA ASP A 81 5.58 -13.81 -25.22
C ASP A 81 6.51 -14.35 -24.12
N ALA A 82 6.66 -15.67 -24.06
CA ALA A 82 7.49 -16.33 -23.05
C ALA A 82 8.99 -16.00 -23.19
N GLU A 83 9.47 -15.61 -24.38
CA GLU A 83 10.85 -15.15 -24.56
C GLU A 83 11.11 -13.81 -23.85
N ILE A 84 10.05 -13.00 -23.62
CA ILE A 84 10.14 -11.70 -22.97
C ILE A 84 9.77 -11.81 -21.48
N PHE A 85 8.69 -12.56 -21.15
CA PHE A 85 8.09 -12.58 -19.81
C PHE A 85 8.42 -13.85 -19.02
N GLY A 86 9.09 -14.85 -19.61
CA GLY A 86 9.34 -16.14 -18.98
C GLY A 86 8.04 -16.90 -18.69
N GLU A 87 8.01 -17.65 -17.61
CA GLU A 87 6.80 -18.30 -17.09
C GLU A 87 5.89 -17.25 -16.43
N TYR A 88 4.93 -16.74 -17.18
CA TYR A 88 4.04 -15.68 -16.74
C TYR A 88 2.66 -16.23 -16.35
N HIS A 89 2.19 -15.81 -15.17
CA HIS A 89 0.85 -16.12 -14.67
C HIS A 89 0.14 -14.86 -14.20
N TYR A 90 -1.11 -14.68 -14.64
CA TYR A 90 -1.98 -13.65 -14.11
C TYR A 90 -2.40 -14.01 -12.68
N ARG A 91 -2.36 -13.03 -11.77
CA ARG A 91 -2.81 -13.18 -10.39
C ARG A 91 -4.09 -12.36 -10.18
N ASP A 92 -5.14 -13.03 -9.75
CA ASP A 92 -6.45 -12.41 -9.53
C ASP A 92 -6.36 -11.27 -8.50
N GLU A 93 -5.52 -11.42 -7.48
CA GLU A 93 -5.27 -10.40 -6.44
C GLU A 93 -4.77 -9.05 -6.98
N HIS A 94 -4.14 -9.03 -8.16
CA HIS A 94 -3.70 -7.79 -8.81
C HIS A 94 -4.72 -7.27 -9.84
N ILE A 95 -5.51 -8.15 -10.43
CA ILE A 95 -6.47 -7.80 -11.48
C ILE A 95 -7.80 -7.31 -10.89
N GLU A 96 -8.35 -8.02 -9.91
CA GLU A 96 -9.65 -7.67 -9.31
C GLU A 96 -9.71 -6.23 -8.79
N PRO A 97 -8.71 -5.69 -8.04
CA PRO A 97 -8.76 -4.31 -7.57
C PRO A 97 -8.78 -3.28 -8.72
N LEU A 98 -8.08 -3.56 -9.83
CA LEU A 98 -8.11 -2.70 -11.01
C LEU A 98 -9.49 -2.69 -11.66
N LEU A 99 -10.11 -3.86 -11.82
CA LEU A 99 -11.45 -3.99 -12.41
C LEU A 99 -12.52 -3.35 -11.53
N LYS A 100 -12.41 -3.49 -10.20
CA LYS A 100 -13.30 -2.82 -9.25
C LYS A 100 -13.19 -1.29 -9.34
N ASN A 101 -12.00 -0.73 -9.47
CA ASN A 101 -11.84 0.70 -9.69
C ASN A 101 -12.59 1.17 -10.95
N TYR A 102 -12.58 0.41 -12.03
CA TYR A 102 -13.34 0.77 -13.24
C TYR A 102 -14.85 0.82 -13.00
N VAL A 103 -15.42 -0.12 -12.25
CA VAL A 103 -16.87 -0.11 -11.97
C VAL A 103 -17.26 1.00 -10.99
N PHE A 104 -16.40 1.34 -10.03
CA PHE A 104 -16.64 2.47 -9.13
C PHE A 104 -16.58 3.81 -9.84
N LEU A 105 -15.71 3.96 -10.85
CA LEU A 105 -15.58 5.20 -11.62
C LEU A 105 -16.59 5.31 -12.76
N ASN A 106 -17.35 4.26 -13.06
CA ASN A 106 -18.32 4.22 -14.14
C ASN A 106 -19.61 3.53 -13.67
N ILE A 107 -20.47 4.28 -13.00
CA ILE A 107 -21.75 3.78 -12.48
C ILE A 107 -22.53 3.09 -13.59
N GLY A 108 -23.00 1.87 -13.32
CA GLY A 108 -23.75 1.04 -14.26
C GLY A 108 -22.90 0.18 -15.20
N LEU A 109 -21.57 0.37 -15.23
CA LEU A 109 -20.67 -0.54 -15.91
C LEU A 109 -20.68 -1.91 -15.21
N THR A 110 -20.85 -2.96 -16.00
CA THR A 110 -20.72 -4.34 -15.53
C THR A 110 -19.45 -4.94 -16.12
N ILE A 111 -18.58 -5.46 -15.25
CA ILE A 111 -17.41 -6.25 -15.63
C ILE A 111 -17.58 -7.68 -15.12
N VAL A 112 -17.32 -8.66 -15.97
CA VAL A 112 -17.31 -10.08 -15.59
C VAL A 112 -15.87 -10.59 -15.72
N PHE A 113 -15.30 -11.07 -14.63
CA PHE A 113 -13.94 -11.61 -14.58
C PHE A 113 -13.98 -13.02 -13.99
N ASN A 114 -13.54 -14.01 -14.74
CA ASN A 114 -13.56 -15.42 -14.33
C ASN A 114 -14.94 -15.88 -13.80
N GLY A 115 -16.04 -15.41 -14.45
CA GLY A 115 -17.42 -15.70 -14.04
C GLY A 115 -17.95 -14.84 -12.88
N LYS A 116 -17.10 -14.10 -12.17
CA LYS A 116 -17.47 -13.19 -11.08
C LYS A 116 -17.87 -11.83 -11.64
N LYS A 117 -19.05 -11.35 -11.26
CA LYS A 117 -19.62 -10.09 -11.75
C LYS A 117 -19.31 -8.95 -10.79
N PHE A 118 -18.76 -7.85 -11.32
CA PHE A 118 -18.53 -6.59 -10.63
C PHE A 118 -19.45 -5.50 -11.21
N ILE A 119 -20.10 -4.76 -10.34
CA ILE A 119 -20.95 -3.61 -10.68
C ILE A 119 -21.02 -2.67 -9.47
N SER A 120 -21.00 -1.37 -9.70
CA SER A 120 -21.25 -0.34 -8.68
C SER A 120 -22.52 0.45 -9.03
N LYS A 121 -23.27 0.83 -7.99
CA LYS A 121 -24.46 1.68 -8.10
C LYS A 121 -24.20 3.09 -7.59
N ASN A 122 -23.28 3.24 -6.63
CA ASN A 122 -23.03 4.48 -5.90
C ASN A 122 -21.60 5.02 -6.12
N GLY A 123 -20.86 4.52 -7.11
CA GLY A 123 -19.57 5.10 -7.51
C GLY A 123 -18.51 5.14 -6.39
N LEU A 124 -17.98 6.32 -6.09
CA LEU A 124 -16.95 6.50 -5.06
C LEU A 124 -17.43 6.19 -3.64
N GLU A 125 -18.73 6.25 -3.36
CA GLU A 125 -19.28 5.81 -2.08
C GLU A 125 -19.09 4.30 -1.90
N ASP A 126 -19.40 3.49 -2.93
CA ASP A 126 -19.17 2.05 -2.90
C ASP A 126 -17.67 1.73 -2.78
N LEU A 127 -16.81 2.52 -3.42
CA LEU A 127 -15.35 2.39 -3.29
C LEU A 127 -14.90 2.58 -1.83
N LEU A 128 -15.37 3.62 -1.15
CA LEU A 128 -15.03 3.83 0.25
C LEU A 128 -15.59 2.73 1.13
N ASN A 129 -16.86 2.35 0.95
CA ASN A 129 -17.50 1.26 1.70
C ASN A 129 -16.73 -0.06 1.57
N GLU A 130 -16.18 -0.36 0.40
CA GLU A 130 -15.38 -1.56 0.20
C GLU A 130 -14.00 -1.50 0.88
N ASN A 131 -13.40 -0.31 0.96
CA ASN A 131 -12.04 -0.12 1.47
C ASN A 131 -11.99 0.30 2.95
N LEU A 132 -13.11 0.67 3.57
CA LEU A 132 -13.14 1.00 4.99
C LEU A 132 -12.77 -0.22 5.84
N THR A 133 -11.78 -0.05 6.71
CA THR A 133 -11.28 -1.07 7.65
C THR A 133 -11.82 -0.87 9.07
N SER A 134 -12.63 0.15 9.29
CA SER A 134 -13.33 0.46 10.54
C SER A 134 -14.62 1.21 10.26
N GLU A 135 -15.54 1.24 11.23
CA GLU A 135 -16.82 1.93 11.11
C GLU A 135 -16.61 3.43 10.86
N GLU A 136 -17.41 3.98 9.96
CA GLU A 136 -17.50 5.40 9.71
C GLU A 136 -18.18 6.11 10.90
N LEU A 137 -17.74 7.32 11.22
CA LEU A 137 -18.32 8.14 12.29
C LEU A 137 -19.63 8.82 11.88
N TYR A 138 -19.86 8.94 10.59
CA TYR A 138 -21.07 9.50 9.97
C TYR A 138 -21.18 8.97 8.54
N PRO A 139 -22.38 8.97 7.93
CA PRO A 139 -22.58 8.51 6.56
C PRO A 139 -21.63 9.20 5.57
N ILE A 140 -21.16 8.45 4.59
CA ILE A 140 -20.24 8.98 3.57
C ILE A 140 -20.87 10.20 2.88
N ILE A 141 -20.20 11.32 2.93
CA ILE A 141 -20.54 12.54 2.18
C ILE A 141 -20.19 12.27 0.72
N HIS A 142 -21.18 12.14 -0.15
CA HIS A 142 -21.01 11.88 -1.56
C HIS A 142 -21.48 13.07 -2.41
N LEU A 143 -20.56 13.68 -3.17
CA LEU A 143 -20.78 14.92 -3.88
C LEU A 143 -20.42 14.77 -5.36
N PHE A 144 -21.28 15.31 -6.22
CA PHE A 144 -21.13 15.30 -7.68
C PHE A 144 -21.08 16.71 -8.24
N GLY A 145 -20.19 16.92 -9.20
CA GLY A 145 -20.08 18.17 -9.96
C GLY A 145 -19.67 17.91 -11.40
N GLU A 146 -19.53 18.97 -12.17
CA GLU A 146 -19.00 18.89 -13.52
C GLU A 146 -17.53 18.49 -13.45
N ASP A 147 -17.18 17.32 -14.04
CA ASP A 147 -15.82 16.77 -14.08
C ASP A 147 -15.19 16.45 -12.71
N ILE A 148 -15.99 16.37 -11.65
CA ILE A 148 -15.54 16.04 -10.31
C ILE A 148 -16.57 15.20 -9.55
N GLU A 149 -16.10 14.15 -8.90
CA GLU A 149 -16.84 13.35 -7.93
C GLU A 149 -15.99 13.18 -6.68
N VAL A 150 -16.60 13.29 -5.50
CA VAL A 150 -15.90 13.22 -4.22
C VAL A 150 -16.72 12.42 -3.23
N ALA A 151 -16.06 11.56 -2.47
CA ALA A 151 -16.63 10.87 -1.32
C ALA A 151 -15.74 11.07 -0.09
N ILE A 152 -16.32 11.41 1.06
CA ILE A 152 -15.58 11.74 2.29
C ILE A 152 -16.28 11.13 3.51
N THR A 153 -15.53 10.50 4.39
CA THR A 153 -15.96 10.17 5.76
C THR A 153 -14.78 10.24 6.73
N HIS A 154 -15.04 10.04 8.01
CA HIS A 154 -14.02 9.87 9.04
C HIS A 154 -14.23 8.57 9.81
N THR A 155 -13.14 8.01 10.30
CA THR A 155 -13.12 6.85 11.17
C THR A 155 -12.39 7.18 12.47
N ASN A 156 -12.39 6.24 13.43
CA ASN A 156 -11.60 6.37 14.65
C ASN A 156 -10.11 5.99 14.47
N GLN A 157 -9.70 5.59 13.27
CA GLN A 157 -8.30 5.30 13.00
C GLN A 157 -7.47 6.59 12.97
N TYR A 158 -6.16 6.45 13.19
CA TYR A 158 -5.20 7.53 13.01
C TYR A 158 -4.78 7.65 11.55
N GLY A 159 -4.35 8.85 11.18
CA GLY A 159 -3.86 9.13 9.83
C GLY A 159 -4.97 9.60 8.89
N GLU A 160 -4.66 9.61 7.60
CA GLU A 160 -5.54 10.03 6.52
C GLU A 160 -5.37 9.08 5.34
N GLU A 161 -6.47 8.71 4.69
CA GLU A 161 -6.48 7.77 3.57
C GLU A 161 -7.18 8.38 2.38
N TYR A 162 -6.54 8.30 1.20
CA TYR A 162 -7.05 8.91 -0.02
C TYR A 162 -6.96 7.97 -1.21
N TYR A 163 -8.05 7.91 -1.95
CA TYR A 163 -8.15 7.28 -3.26
C TYR A 163 -8.33 8.37 -4.31
N SER A 164 -7.39 8.52 -5.22
CA SER A 164 -7.44 9.60 -6.20
C SER A 164 -7.35 9.11 -7.62
N PHE A 165 -8.18 9.70 -8.49
CA PHE A 165 -8.34 9.28 -9.87
C PHE A 165 -8.38 10.47 -10.82
N VAL A 166 -7.80 10.28 -12.01
CA VAL A 166 -7.85 11.25 -13.11
C VAL A 166 -8.22 10.52 -14.39
N ASN A 167 -9.35 10.89 -15.01
CA ASN A 167 -9.85 10.28 -16.24
C ASN A 167 -9.97 8.73 -16.14
N GLY A 168 -10.34 8.21 -14.98
CA GLY A 168 -10.42 6.76 -14.72
C GLY A 168 -9.10 6.07 -14.37
N GLN A 169 -7.98 6.81 -14.33
CA GLN A 169 -6.67 6.27 -13.93
C GLN A 169 -6.45 6.47 -12.44
N HIS A 170 -6.13 5.42 -11.71
CA HIS A 170 -5.75 5.49 -10.30
C HIS A 170 -4.38 6.15 -10.14
N THR A 171 -4.34 7.29 -9.46
CA THR A 171 -3.12 8.05 -9.20
C THR A 171 -2.58 7.72 -7.81
N THR A 172 -1.90 6.57 -7.69
CA THR A 172 -1.42 6.03 -6.40
C THR A 172 -0.43 6.96 -5.68
N GLN A 173 0.26 7.82 -6.41
CA GLN A 173 1.16 8.85 -5.88
C GLN A 173 0.50 10.24 -5.81
N GLY A 174 -0.81 10.32 -6.05
CA GLY A 174 -1.57 11.56 -6.01
C GLY A 174 -1.23 12.53 -7.14
N GLY A 175 -0.87 13.74 -6.78
CA GLY A 175 -0.54 14.83 -7.70
C GLY A 175 -1.27 16.13 -7.32
N THR A 176 -1.34 17.07 -8.28
CA THR A 176 -1.89 18.42 -8.06
C THR A 176 -3.34 18.40 -7.56
N HIS A 177 -4.16 17.48 -8.05
CA HIS A 177 -5.56 17.33 -7.65
C HIS A 177 -5.72 16.85 -6.22
N LEU A 178 -4.94 15.82 -5.80
CA LEU A 178 -5.01 15.31 -4.43
C LEU A 178 -4.50 16.34 -3.42
N ALA A 179 -3.41 17.05 -3.73
CA ALA A 179 -2.90 18.13 -2.88
C ALA A 179 -3.95 19.23 -2.70
N ALA A 180 -4.58 19.66 -3.79
CA ALA A 180 -5.64 20.65 -3.76
C ALA A 180 -6.87 20.18 -2.97
N PHE A 181 -7.27 18.92 -3.14
CA PHE A 181 -8.40 18.31 -2.43
C PHE A 181 -8.17 18.26 -0.92
N ARG A 182 -7.01 17.76 -0.49
CA ARG A 182 -6.63 17.70 0.94
C ARG A 182 -6.66 19.06 1.60
N GLU A 183 -6.14 20.09 0.94
CA GLU A 183 -6.12 21.45 1.46
C GLU A 183 -7.51 22.07 1.46
N ALA A 184 -8.24 21.95 0.36
CA ALA A 184 -9.56 22.57 0.20
C ALA A 184 -10.59 21.99 1.16
N THR A 185 -10.62 20.65 1.34
CA THR A 185 -11.53 19.99 2.30
C THR A 185 -11.31 20.52 3.71
N ALA A 186 -10.05 20.55 4.17
CA ALA A 186 -9.73 21.03 5.50
C ALA A 186 -10.08 22.52 5.67
N ARG A 187 -9.86 23.32 4.65
CA ARG A 187 -10.20 24.75 4.65
C ARG A 187 -11.70 24.98 4.75
N VAL A 188 -12.51 24.35 3.92
CA VAL A 188 -13.97 24.49 3.93
C VAL A 188 -14.56 24.08 5.27
N ILE A 189 -14.12 22.94 5.84
CA ILE A 189 -14.55 22.49 7.16
C ILE A 189 -14.16 23.49 8.25
N LYS A 190 -12.95 24.03 8.21
CA LYS A 190 -12.48 25.07 9.15
C LYS A 190 -13.31 26.33 9.06
N GLU A 191 -13.59 26.82 7.84
CA GLU A 191 -14.42 28.01 7.58
C GLU A 191 -15.85 27.79 8.05
N PHE A 192 -16.45 26.62 7.80
CA PHE A 192 -17.79 26.26 8.24
C PHE A 192 -17.97 26.37 9.76
N TYR A 193 -17.04 25.85 10.55
CA TYR A 193 -17.11 25.94 12.01
C TYR A 193 -16.70 27.31 12.56
N ASN A 194 -16.13 28.18 11.72
CA ASN A 194 -15.57 29.47 12.12
C ASN A 194 -14.66 29.37 13.36
N ARG A 195 -13.83 28.33 13.39
CA ARG A 195 -12.89 28.01 14.48
C ARG A 195 -11.48 27.80 13.93
N ASN A 196 -10.48 28.18 14.71
CA ASN A 196 -9.09 28.04 14.30
C ASN A 196 -8.55 26.61 14.54
N PHE A 197 -9.21 25.62 13.93
CA PHE A 197 -8.71 24.26 13.93
C PHE A 197 -7.44 24.14 13.08
N GLU A 198 -6.52 23.25 13.50
CA GLU A 198 -5.40 22.84 12.66
C GLU A 198 -5.89 21.87 11.56
N TYR A 199 -5.35 22.01 10.37
CA TYR A 199 -5.73 21.12 9.25
C TYR A 199 -5.44 19.63 9.52
N SER A 200 -4.38 19.35 10.30
CA SER A 200 -4.06 18.00 10.75
C SER A 200 -5.15 17.38 11.63
N ASP A 201 -5.77 18.18 12.51
CA ASP A 201 -6.86 17.71 13.38
C ASP A 201 -8.12 17.40 12.58
N ILE A 202 -8.40 18.20 11.54
CA ILE A 202 -9.52 17.99 10.63
C ILE A 202 -9.32 16.72 9.80
N ARG A 203 -8.10 16.47 9.31
CA ARG A 203 -7.82 15.33 8.45
C ARG A 203 -7.55 14.02 9.20
N ASN A 204 -7.36 14.07 10.51
CA ASN A 204 -7.08 12.87 11.30
C ASN A 204 -8.26 11.89 11.29
N GLY A 205 -8.06 10.71 10.75
CA GLY A 205 -9.08 9.68 10.56
C GLY A 205 -9.92 9.85 9.29
N MET A 206 -9.59 10.81 8.42
CA MET A 206 -10.31 11.03 7.15
C MET A 206 -10.02 9.90 6.18
N VAL A 207 -11.09 9.33 5.59
CA VAL A 207 -11.04 8.42 4.46
C VAL A 207 -11.81 9.06 3.32
N ALA A 208 -11.16 9.35 2.20
CA ALA A 208 -11.77 10.09 1.14
C ALA A 208 -11.34 9.64 -0.26
N ALA A 209 -12.21 9.83 -1.24
CA ALA A 209 -11.94 9.56 -2.64
C ALA A 209 -12.25 10.80 -3.49
N ILE A 210 -11.44 11.02 -4.51
CA ILE A 210 -11.65 12.06 -5.52
C ILE A 210 -11.42 11.51 -6.92
N SER A 211 -12.33 11.80 -7.83
CA SER A 211 -12.19 11.55 -9.26
C SER A 211 -12.42 12.84 -10.03
N ILE A 212 -11.46 13.22 -10.89
CA ILE A 212 -11.58 14.36 -11.78
C ILE A 212 -11.39 13.97 -13.24
N LYS A 213 -11.98 14.77 -14.14
CA LYS A 213 -11.81 14.64 -15.59
C LYS A 213 -11.06 15.87 -16.13
N VAL A 214 -9.81 15.67 -16.54
CA VAL A 214 -8.92 16.70 -17.05
C VAL A 214 -8.77 16.54 -18.57
N GLU A 215 -8.82 17.62 -19.31
CA GLU A 215 -8.53 17.61 -20.75
C GLU A 215 -7.01 17.62 -20.96
N GLU A 216 -6.52 16.69 -21.77
CA GLU A 216 -5.08 16.51 -22.05
C GLU A 216 -4.19 16.38 -20.80
N PRO A 217 -4.47 15.42 -19.90
CA PRO A 217 -3.73 15.31 -18.64
C PRO A 217 -2.25 14.99 -18.85
N VAL A 218 -1.39 15.70 -18.14
CA VAL A 218 0.06 15.46 -18.07
C VAL A 218 0.36 14.73 -16.77
N PHE A 219 1.02 13.58 -16.85
CA PHE A 219 1.49 12.81 -15.71
C PHE A 219 3.01 12.88 -15.60
N GLU A 220 3.56 12.74 -14.38
CA GLU A 220 5.01 12.79 -14.15
C GLU A 220 5.75 11.57 -14.73
N SER A 221 5.04 10.45 -14.96
CA SER A 221 5.60 9.22 -15.53
C SER A 221 4.63 8.52 -16.48
N GLN A 222 5.15 7.60 -17.30
CA GLN A 222 4.34 6.78 -18.20
C GLN A 222 3.39 5.82 -17.44
N THR A 223 3.70 5.47 -16.20
CA THR A 223 2.82 4.68 -15.33
C THR A 223 1.58 5.45 -14.86
N LYS A 224 1.55 6.78 -15.07
CA LYS A 224 0.41 7.67 -14.77
C LYS A 224 -0.05 7.64 -13.32
N THR A 225 0.87 7.40 -12.42
CA THR A 225 0.61 7.30 -10.97
C THR A 225 0.50 8.65 -10.29
N LYS A 226 0.96 9.75 -10.92
CA LYS A 226 0.94 11.10 -10.36
C LYS A 226 0.58 12.16 -11.39
N LEU A 227 -0.46 12.95 -11.10
CA LEU A 227 -0.88 14.05 -11.97
C LEU A 227 0.05 15.26 -11.82
N GLY A 228 0.61 15.73 -12.94
CA GLY A 228 1.41 16.96 -13.02
C GLY A 228 0.66 18.18 -13.54
N SER A 229 -0.49 18.01 -14.22
CA SER A 229 -1.27 19.12 -14.79
C SER A 229 -1.67 20.15 -13.73
N LYS A 230 -1.51 21.41 -14.05
CA LYS A 230 -1.94 22.53 -13.19
C LYS A 230 -3.32 23.06 -13.54
N GLU A 231 -3.81 22.82 -14.76
CA GLU A 231 -5.08 23.29 -15.31
C GLU A 231 -5.99 22.13 -15.69
N MET A 232 -7.31 22.35 -15.67
CA MET A 232 -8.34 21.36 -16.05
C MET A 232 -8.43 21.14 -17.57
N SER A 233 -8.04 22.16 -18.34
CA SER A 233 -7.95 22.12 -19.81
C SER A 233 -6.91 23.13 -20.27
N PRO A 234 -6.41 23.04 -21.52
CA PRO A 234 -5.50 24.04 -22.08
C PRO A 234 -6.11 25.46 -21.95
N ASN A 235 -5.41 26.36 -21.24
CA ASN A 235 -5.87 27.72 -20.91
C ASN A 235 -7.16 27.78 -20.07
N GLY A 236 -7.52 26.71 -19.37
CA GLY A 236 -8.68 26.62 -18.50
C GLY A 236 -8.41 27.07 -17.06
N VAL A 237 -9.37 26.80 -16.20
CA VAL A 237 -9.21 27.06 -14.76
C VAL A 237 -8.16 26.12 -14.16
N SER A 238 -7.47 26.57 -13.11
CA SER A 238 -6.54 25.70 -12.43
C SER A 238 -7.26 24.54 -11.71
N VAL A 239 -6.63 23.38 -11.65
CA VAL A 239 -7.12 22.19 -10.91
C VAL A 239 -7.45 22.57 -9.47
N SER A 240 -6.59 23.35 -8.82
CA SER A 240 -6.81 23.82 -7.45
C SER A 240 -8.04 24.70 -7.32
N LYS A 241 -8.26 25.64 -8.25
CA LYS A 241 -9.43 26.52 -8.23
C LYS A 241 -10.72 25.73 -8.47
N HIS A 242 -10.73 24.82 -9.45
CA HIS A 242 -11.90 23.99 -9.76
C HIS A 242 -12.35 23.16 -8.54
N ILE A 243 -11.42 22.51 -7.86
CA ILE A 243 -11.69 21.70 -6.66
C ILE A 243 -12.14 22.59 -5.50
N ASN A 244 -11.48 23.74 -5.28
CA ASN A 244 -11.86 24.68 -4.23
C ASN A 244 -13.28 25.22 -4.41
N ASP A 245 -13.60 25.71 -5.60
CA ASP A 245 -14.91 26.29 -5.89
C ASP A 245 -16.02 25.26 -5.73
N PHE A 246 -15.77 24.01 -6.18
CA PHE A 246 -16.68 22.89 -6.00
C PHE A 246 -16.92 22.56 -4.52
N LEU A 247 -15.87 22.35 -3.74
CA LEU A 247 -16.00 21.98 -2.33
C LEU A 247 -16.59 23.12 -1.50
N LYS A 248 -16.20 24.36 -1.78
CA LYS A 248 -16.76 25.52 -1.09
C LYS A 248 -18.26 25.65 -1.30
N LYS A 249 -18.77 25.20 -2.43
CA LYS A 249 -20.20 25.20 -2.73
C LYS A 249 -20.91 23.97 -2.21
N GLU A 250 -20.46 22.78 -2.63
CA GLU A 250 -21.20 21.55 -2.41
C GLU A 250 -20.98 20.96 -1.01
N LEU A 251 -19.73 20.98 -0.49
CA LEU A 251 -19.45 20.49 0.86
C LEU A 251 -20.05 21.41 1.92
N ASP A 252 -19.93 22.73 1.75
CA ASP A 252 -20.54 23.70 2.66
C ASP A 252 -22.07 23.54 2.70
N ASN A 253 -22.71 23.44 1.54
CA ASN A 253 -24.15 23.17 1.42
C ASN A 253 -24.57 21.85 2.09
N TYR A 254 -23.75 20.81 1.95
CA TYR A 254 -24.01 19.52 2.58
C TYR A 254 -23.96 19.64 4.10
N LEU A 255 -22.93 20.27 4.63
CA LEU A 255 -22.77 20.46 6.07
C LEU A 255 -23.92 21.28 6.68
N HIS A 256 -24.40 22.31 6.00
CA HIS A 256 -25.56 23.09 6.48
C HIS A 256 -26.88 22.27 6.54
N LYS A 257 -27.00 21.20 5.76
CA LYS A 257 -28.20 20.35 5.69
C LYS A 257 -28.15 19.14 6.61
N ASN A 258 -26.98 18.71 7.07
CA ASN A 258 -26.79 17.43 7.77
C ASN A 258 -26.21 17.65 9.17
N VAL A 259 -27.05 18.02 10.12
CA VAL A 259 -26.66 18.37 11.49
C VAL A 259 -25.94 17.24 12.20
N ASP A 260 -26.44 16.01 12.08
CA ASP A 260 -25.83 14.83 12.74
C ASP A 260 -24.38 14.60 12.26
N THR A 261 -24.13 14.76 10.95
CA THR A 261 -22.78 14.69 10.38
C THR A 261 -21.88 15.78 10.94
N VAL A 262 -22.40 17.00 11.04
CA VAL A 262 -21.66 18.16 11.58
C VAL A 262 -21.26 17.95 13.03
N GLU A 263 -22.19 17.43 13.87
CA GLU A 263 -21.90 17.15 15.29
C GLU A 263 -20.84 16.06 15.46
N ALA A 264 -20.97 14.96 14.69
CA ALA A 264 -20.01 13.86 14.72
C ALA A 264 -18.61 14.31 14.24
N LEU A 265 -18.54 15.09 13.15
CA LEU A 265 -17.31 15.65 12.62
C LEU A 265 -16.67 16.64 13.62
N GLN A 266 -17.45 17.53 14.23
CA GLN A 266 -16.94 18.47 15.23
C GLN A 266 -16.36 17.75 16.43
N LYS A 267 -17.05 16.74 16.93
CA LYS A 267 -16.56 15.90 18.03
C LYS A 267 -15.21 15.26 17.68
N LYS A 268 -15.11 14.65 16.49
CA LYS A 268 -13.86 14.04 16.02
C LYS A 268 -12.70 15.05 15.96
N ILE A 269 -12.93 16.25 15.42
CA ILE A 269 -11.91 17.30 15.33
C ILE A 269 -11.47 17.76 16.73
N LEU A 270 -12.41 17.96 17.64
CA LEU A 270 -12.10 18.38 19.02
C LEU A 270 -11.32 17.31 19.78
N ASP A 271 -11.65 16.04 19.59
CA ASP A 271 -10.93 14.92 20.21
C ASP A 271 -9.51 14.82 19.62
N SER A 272 -9.34 15.00 18.31
CA SER A 272 -8.03 15.06 17.64
C SER A 272 -7.18 16.23 18.15
N GLU A 273 -7.78 17.43 18.33
CA GLU A 273 -7.11 18.61 18.88
C GLU A 273 -6.63 18.38 20.31
N LYS A 274 -7.50 17.81 21.18
CA LYS A 274 -7.14 17.48 22.57
C LYS A 274 -5.98 16.52 22.63
N GLU A 275 -6.03 15.48 21.81
CA GLU A 275 -4.98 14.47 21.74
C GLU A 275 -3.66 15.05 21.25
N ARG A 276 -3.66 15.81 20.15
CA ARG A 276 -2.48 16.52 19.63
C ARG A 276 -1.83 17.40 20.69
N LYS A 277 -2.64 18.23 21.40
CA LYS A 277 -2.15 19.10 22.46
C LYS A 277 -1.55 18.32 23.63
N ALA A 278 -2.16 17.20 24.01
CA ALA A 278 -1.64 16.33 25.06
C ALA A 278 -0.29 15.68 24.65
N ILE A 279 -0.17 15.25 23.39
CA ILE A 279 1.04 14.64 22.84
C ILE A 279 2.18 15.66 22.73
N ALA A 280 1.91 16.88 22.29
CA ALA A 280 2.94 17.91 22.09
C ALA A 280 3.76 18.17 23.36
N GLY A 281 3.13 18.18 24.53
CA GLY A 281 3.81 18.30 25.83
C GLY A 281 4.73 17.12 26.14
N VAL A 282 4.26 15.90 25.87
CA VAL A 282 5.00 14.66 26.14
C VAL A 282 6.18 14.52 25.17
N THR A 283 5.98 14.78 23.90
CA THR A 283 7.03 14.70 22.87
C THR A 283 8.16 15.68 23.17
N LYS A 284 7.85 16.91 23.61
CA LYS A 284 8.85 17.89 24.01
C LYS A 284 9.72 17.39 25.16
N LEU A 285 9.08 16.86 26.22
CA LEU A 285 9.79 16.29 27.38
C LEU A 285 10.64 15.07 26.99
N ALA A 286 10.13 14.20 26.13
CA ALA A 286 10.84 13.01 25.65
C ALA A 286 12.06 13.39 24.79
N ARG A 287 11.92 14.37 23.88
CA ARG A 287 13.04 14.91 23.09
C ARG A 287 14.12 15.55 23.98
N GLU A 288 13.74 16.28 25.03
CA GLU A 288 14.68 16.84 25.99
C GLU A 288 15.43 15.75 26.78
N ARG A 289 14.73 14.68 27.19
CA ARG A 289 15.33 13.51 27.84
C ARG A 289 16.27 12.76 26.90
N ALA A 290 15.88 12.51 25.66
CA ALA A 290 16.69 11.86 24.65
C ALA A 290 17.97 12.66 24.32
N LYS A 291 17.88 13.98 24.24
CA LYS A 291 19.05 14.86 24.06
C LYS A 291 20.00 14.81 25.25
N LYS A 292 19.49 14.81 26.50
CA LYS A 292 20.30 14.74 27.72
C LYS A 292 20.98 13.39 27.92
N ALA A 293 20.36 12.30 27.51
CA ALA A 293 20.81 10.94 27.76
C ALA A 293 21.76 10.39 26.67
N ASN A 294 21.95 11.06 25.55
CA ASN A 294 22.67 10.53 24.38
C ASN A 294 22.16 9.14 23.91
N LEU A 295 20.93 8.80 24.29
CA LEU A 295 20.30 7.48 24.11
C LEU A 295 20.02 7.18 22.63
N HIS A 296 19.78 8.21 21.84
CA HIS A 296 19.51 8.08 20.41
C HIS A 296 20.66 7.39 19.67
N ASN A 297 21.90 7.75 20.00
CA ASN A 297 23.09 7.16 19.37
C ASN A 297 23.40 5.72 19.82
N LYS A 298 22.83 5.23 20.92
CA LYS A 298 23.08 3.86 21.40
C LYS A 298 22.17 2.82 20.76
N LYS A 299 20.92 3.19 20.43
CA LYS A 299 19.92 2.27 19.88
C LYS A 299 19.85 2.29 18.37
N LEU A 300 20.04 3.45 17.74
CA LEU A 300 20.02 3.61 16.30
C LEU A 300 21.43 3.59 15.72
N ARG A 301 21.70 2.62 14.86
CA ARG A 301 22.85 2.57 13.95
C ARG A 301 22.37 3.03 12.59
N ASP A 302 22.40 4.33 12.35
CA ASP A 302 21.82 4.96 11.17
C ASP A 302 22.55 4.61 9.86
N CYS A 303 21.89 4.85 8.73
CA CYS A 303 22.47 4.80 7.39
C CYS A 303 22.71 6.23 6.87
N ARG A 304 23.37 6.33 5.70
CA ARG A 304 23.73 7.62 5.11
C ARG A 304 22.66 8.20 4.21
N ILE A 305 21.90 7.35 3.52
CA ILE A 305 20.88 7.72 2.56
C ILE A 305 19.51 7.43 3.17
N HIS A 306 18.61 8.41 3.15
CA HIS A 306 17.27 8.27 3.69
C HIS A 306 16.21 8.42 2.59
N TYR A 307 15.03 7.85 2.83
CA TYR A 307 13.91 7.90 1.90
C TYR A 307 13.41 9.33 1.68
N ASN A 308 13.47 10.19 2.71
CA ASN A 308 13.09 11.61 2.64
C ASN A 308 14.19 12.52 2.09
N ASP A 309 15.33 12.01 1.65
CA ASP A 309 16.36 12.83 1.01
C ASP A 309 15.85 13.42 -0.32
N ALA A 310 16.13 14.70 -0.55
CA ALA A 310 15.60 15.43 -1.69
C ALA A 310 16.16 14.96 -3.05
N LYS A 311 17.33 14.28 -3.04
CA LYS A 311 18.04 13.81 -4.24
C LYS A 311 18.71 12.47 -3.96
N GLY A 312 18.55 11.51 -4.86
CA GLY A 312 19.25 10.22 -4.84
C GLY A 312 18.41 9.11 -5.45
N ASP A 313 19.00 8.36 -6.38
CA ASP A 313 18.32 7.26 -7.07
C ASP A 313 18.09 6.04 -6.15
N ASP A 314 18.87 5.94 -5.06
CA ASP A 314 18.82 4.80 -4.13
C ASP A 314 17.96 5.03 -2.87
N ARG A 315 17.32 6.19 -2.71
CA ARG A 315 16.48 6.51 -1.54
C ARG A 315 15.36 5.48 -1.31
N ASP A 316 14.82 4.91 -2.38
CA ASP A 316 13.75 3.90 -2.32
C ASP A 316 14.25 2.56 -1.75
N LYS A 317 15.56 2.36 -1.70
CA LYS A 317 16.21 1.19 -1.09
C LYS A 317 16.51 1.37 0.40
N ALA A 318 16.36 2.61 0.93
CA ALA A 318 16.63 2.90 2.35
C ALA A 318 15.77 2.04 3.27
N ALA A 319 16.41 1.31 4.18
CA ALA A 319 15.76 0.36 5.07
C ALA A 319 16.25 0.51 6.52
N ILE A 320 15.37 0.19 7.47
CA ILE A 320 15.71 0.05 8.88
C ILE A 320 15.32 -1.32 9.40
N PHE A 321 16.24 -2.02 10.04
CA PHE A 321 15.98 -3.28 10.73
C PHE A 321 15.66 -2.99 12.20
N ILE A 322 14.50 -3.41 12.68
CA ILE A 322 14.12 -3.37 14.09
C ILE A 322 14.40 -4.75 14.66
N THR A 323 15.35 -4.83 15.60
CA THR A 323 15.89 -6.09 16.13
C THR A 323 15.58 -6.28 17.61
N GLU A 324 15.56 -7.52 18.04
CA GLU A 324 15.51 -7.91 19.44
C GLU A 324 16.91 -7.89 20.06
N GLY A 325 17.18 -6.87 20.88
CA GLY A 325 18.40 -6.80 21.67
C GLY A 325 19.68 -6.53 20.88
N ASP A 326 20.79 -6.50 21.63
CA ASP A 326 22.08 -6.08 21.10
C ASP A 326 22.82 -7.19 20.31
N SER A 327 22.51 -8.47 20.54
CA SER A 327 23.16 -9.59 19.85
C SER A 327 22.77 -9.63 18.37
N ALA A 328 21.48 -9.68 18.07
CA ALA A 328 20.94 -9.64 16.70
C ALA A 328 21.32 -8.33 16.00
N SER A 329 21.20 -7.20 16.72
CA SER A 329 21.62 -5.87 16.25
C SER A 329 23.10 -5.85 15.86
N GLY A 330 23.96 -6.49 16.63
CA GLY A 330 25.41 -6.59 16.38
C GLY A 330 25.74 -7.37 15.11
N SER A 331 25.07 -8.48 14.86
CA SER A 331 25.24 -9.30 13.65
C SER A 331 24.84 -8.52 12.40
N ILE A 332 23.65 -7.90 12.40
CA ILE A 332 23.16 -7.10 11.28
C ILE A 332 24.04 -5.87 11.06
N THR A 333 24.43 -5.16 12.13
CA THR A 333 25.28 -3.96 12.03
C THR A 333 26.62 -4.23 11.34
N LYS A 334 27.21 -5.41 11.56
CA LYS A 334 28.47 -5.82 10.93
C LYS A 334 28.30 -6.25 9.46
N SER A 335 27.10 -6.70 9.10
CA SER A 335 26.80 -7.29 7.78
C SER A 335 26.15 -6.32 6.81
N ARG A 336 25.49 -5.27 7.31
CA ARG A 336 24.66 -4.32 6.56
C ARG A 336 25.44 -3.44 5.57
N ASP A 337 24.73 -2.88 4.62
CA ASP A 337 25.20 -1.73 3.85
C ASP A 337 25.02 -0.44 4.67
N PRO A 338 26.10 0.23 5.14
CA PRO A 338 25.99 1.46 5.90
C PRO A 338 25.39 2.64 5.13
N ASN A 339 25.31 2.57 3.81
CA ASN A 339 24.71 3.64 3.01
C ASN A 339 23.19 3.57 3.03
N LEU A 340 22.61 2.38 3.00
CA LEU A 340 21.18 2.16 2.76
C LEU A 340 20.44 1.52 3.93
N GLN A 341 21.16 0.87 4.85
CA GLN A 341 20.54 0.05 5.89
C GLN A 341 20.89 0.57 7.29
N ALA A 342 19.85 0.92 8.04
CA ALA A 342 19.93 1.28 9.45
C ALA A 342 19.52 0.11 10.34
N VAL A 343 19.91 0.14 11.62
CA VAL A 343 19.51 -0.86 12.63
C VAL A 343 19.05 -0.15 13.89
N PHE A 344 17.88 -0.54 14.39
CA PHE A 344 17.32 -0.09 15.65
C PHE A 344 17.19 -1.28 16.61
N SER A 345 17.86 -1.22 17.77
CA SER A 345 17.85 -2.28 18.78
C SER A 345 16.80 -2.00 19.84
N LEU A 346 15.83 -2.90 20.00
CA LEU A 346 14.87 -2.89 21.11
C LEU A 346 15.54 -3.38 22.40
N ARG A 347 15.05 -2.93 23.54
CA ARG A 347 15.48 -3.39 24.84
C ARG A 347 14.44 -4.31 25.47
N GLY A 348 14.45 -5.57 25.06
CA GLY A 348 13.45 -6.56 25.47
C GLY A 348 12.10 -6.39 24.78
N LYS A 349 11.06 -6.99 25.35
CA LYS A 349 9.69 -6.94 24.80
C LYS A 349 9.12 -5.54 24.91
N PRO A 350 8.66 -4.92 23.80
CA PRO A 350 8.01 -3.62 23.85
C PRO A 350 6.65 -3.68 24.55
N LEU A 351 6.13 -2.52 24.93
CA LEU A 351 4.81 -2.39 25.57
C LEU A 351 3.71 -2.93 24.66
N ASN A 352 2.80 -3.73 25.23
CA ASN A 352 1.53 -4.01 24.54
C ASN A 352 0.69 -2.74 24.50
N CYS A 353 0.56 -2.14 23.34
CA CYS A 353 -0.12 -0.87 23.16
C CYS A 353 -1.60 -1.01 22.77
N PHE A 354 -2.13 -2.23 22.67
CA PHE A 354 -3.54 -2.46 22.35
C PHE A 354 -4.45 -1.79 23.40
N GLY A 355 -5.42 -1.01 22.93
CA GLY A 355 -6.37 -0.27 23.78
C GLY A 355 -5.76 0.90 24.56
N LEU A 356 -4.49 1.21 24.38
CA LEU A 356 -3.86 2.39 24.98
C LEU A 356 -4.03 3.63 24.09
N THR A 357 -4.02 4.81 24.74
CA THR A 357 -4.03 6.08 24.00
C THR A 357 -2.64 6.39 23.44
N LYS A 358 -2.59 7.15 22.36
CA LYS A 358 -1.34 7.59 21.72
C LYS A 358 -0.41 8.32 22.71
N LYS A 359 -0.98 9.07 23.67
CA LYS A 359 -0.22 9.72 24.74
C LYS A 359 0.61 8.73 25.56
N ILE A 360 0.00 7.63 26.04
CA ILE A 360 0.67 6.61 26.86
C ILE A 360 1.79 5.94 26.07
N VAL A 361 1.53 5.66 24.79
CA VAL A 361 2.52 5.05 23.90
C VAL A 361 3.70 5.99 23.65
N TYR A 362 3.47 7.29 23.53
CA TYR A 362 4.54 8.30 23.38
C TYR A 362 5.33 8.52 24.69
N GLU A 363 4.74 8.23 25.85
CA GLU A 363 5.46 8.23 27.14
C GLU A 363 6.41 7.04 27.29
N ASN A 364 6.16 5.94 26.54
CA ASN A 364 7.05 4.79 26.51
C ASN A 364 8.35 5.12 25.78
N GLU A 365 9.49 4.90 26.43
CA GLU A 365 10.81 5.26 25.91
C GLU A 365 11.14 4.54 24.60
N GLU A 366 10.84 3.23 24.49
CA GLU A 366 11.15 2.42 23.30
C GLU A 366 10.39 2.93 22.08
N PHE A 367 9.08 3.08 22.21
CA PHE A 367 8.25 3.56 21.10
C PHE A 367 8.51 5.03 20.77
N ASN A 368 8.85 5.86 21.74
CA ASN A 368 9.22 7.25 21.50
C ASN A 368 10.50 7.32 20.65
N LEU A 369 11.54 6.55 21.03
CA LEU A 369 12.80 6.49 20.28
C LEU A 369 12.62 5.88 18.89
N LEU A 370 11.75 4.86 18.74
CA LEU A 370 11.44 4.25 17.45
C LEU A 370 10.73 5.25 16.52
N GLN A 371 9.75 6.00 17.03
CA GLN A 371 9.06 7.04 16.26
C GLN A 371 10.02 8.14 15.82
N ALA A 372 10.92 8.58 16.70
CA ALA A 372 11.96 9.56 16.38
C ALA A 372 12.93 9.03 15.33
N ALA A 373 13.34 7.75 15.42
CA ALA A 373 14.21 7.12 14.44
C ALA A 373 13.56 7.05 13.05
N LEU A 374 12.26 6.72 12.98
CA LEU A 374 11.48 6.67 11.76
C LEU A 374 11.08 8.06 11.25
N ASN A 375 11.12 9.09 12.11
CA ASN A 375 10.64 10.46 11.86
C ASN A 375 9.14 10.51 11.49
N ILE A 376 8.32 9.79 12.26
CA ILE A 376 6.86 9.71 12.10
C ILE A 376 6.09 10.29 13.29
N GLU A 377 6.74 11.13 14.09
CA GLU A 377 6.14 11.70 15.32
C GLU A 377 4.92 12.58 15.02
N GLU A 378 4.95 13.34 13.93
CA GLU A 378 3.89 14.28 13.53
C GLU A 378 3.03 13.73 12.38
N ASN A 379 3.68 13.23 11.35
CA ASN A 379 3.04 12.67 10.15
C ASN A 379 4.00 11.74 9.41
N MET A 380 3.55 11.18 8.29
CA MET A 380 4.33 10.26 7.45
C MET A 380 5.22 10.96 6.39
N ASP A 381 5.06 12.28 6.20
CA ASP A 381 5.72 13.00 5.10
C ASP A 381 7.24 13.04 5.26
N GLY A 382 7.70 12.90 6.52
CA GLY A 382 9.11 12.86 6.87
C GLY A 382 9.72 11.48 7.03
N LEU A 383 9.04 10.41 6.62
CA LEU A 383 9.52 9.03 6.79
C LEU A 383 10.93 8.84 6.26
N ARG A 384 11.85 8.35 7.12
CA ARG A 384 13.28 8.24 6.80
C ARG A 384 13.65 6.97 6.05
N TYR A 385 12.87 5.91 6.17
CA TYR A 385 13.19 4.61 5.59
C TYR A 385 11.99 4.07 4.81
N ASN A 386 12.18 3.75 3.55
CA ASN A 386 11.13 3.17 2.71
C ASN A 386 10.72 1.76 3.18
N ARG A 387 11.67 1.01 3.75
CA ARG A 387 11.43 -0.34 4.28
C ARG A 387 11.67 -0.36 5.77
N VAL A 388 10.62 -0.59 6.55
CA VAL A 388 10.66 -0.83 8.00
C VAL A 388 10.58 -2.33 8.21
N ILE A 389 11.70 -2.95 8.54
CA ILE A 389 11.86 -4.40 8.55
C ILE A 389 11.94 -4.90 9.98
N ILE A 390 10.99 -5.72 10.39
CA ILE A 390 10.99 -6.40 11.68
C ILE A 390 11.86 -7.64 11.55
N ALA A 391 12.98 -7.65 12.29
CA ALA A 391 13.97 -8.73 12.30
C ALA A 391 14.10 -9.28 13.72
N THR A 392 13.28 -10.29 14.02
CA THR A 392 13.22 -10.97 15.33
C THR A 392 13.64 -12.42 15.21
N ASP A 393 14.03 -13.01 16.31
CA ASP A 393 14.39 -14.42 16.39
C ASP A 393 13.22 -15.33 15.97
N ALA A 394 13.55 -16.55 15.53
CA ALA A 394 12.56 -17.54 15.09
C ALA A 394 12.01 -18.38 16.27
N ASP A 395 11.97 -17.81 17.45
CA ASP A 395 11.44 -18.43 18.67
C ASP A 395 10.13 -17.77 19.13
N THR A 396 9.57 -18.26 20.23
CA THR A 396 8.30 -17.76 20.78
C THR A 396 8.40 -16.31 21.25
N ASP A 397 9.56 -15.88 21.76
CA ASP A 397 9.80 -14.52 22.23
C ASP A 397 9.92 -13.55 21.06
N GLY A 398 10.64 -13.92 20.01
CA GLY A 398 10.71 -13.14 18.78
C GLY A 398 9.37 -13.00 18.06
N MET A 399 8.55 -14.07 18.03
CA MET A 399 7.19 -14.00 17.51
C MET A 399 6.31 -13.04 18.33
N HIS A 400 6.45 -13.03 19.66
CA HIS A 400 5.72 -12.11 20.52
C HIS A 400 6.15 -10.66 20.28
N ILE A 401 7.45 -10.37 20.19
CA ILE A 401 7.96 -9.03 19.85
C ILE A 401 7.44 -8.56 18.51
N ARG A 402 7.43 -9.44 17.50
CA ARG A 402 6.85 -9.18 16.19
C ARG A 402 5.38 -8.74 16.30
N LEU A 403 4.58 -9.48 17.06
CA LEU A 403 3.17 -9.17 17.26
C LEU A 403 2.96 -7.84 18.01
N LEU A 404 3.79 -7.52 19.01
CA LEU A 404 3.75 -6.24 19.72
C LEU A 404 4.08 -5.05 18.81
N LEU A 405 5.08 -5.19 17.93
CA LEU A 405 5.43 -4.17 16.94
C LEU A 405 4.33 -4.02 15.87
N LEU A 406 3.77 -5.12 15.39
CA LEU A 406 2.65 -5.07 14.44
C LEU A 406 1.44 -4.37 15.07
N THR A 407 1.12 -4.66 16.34
CA THR A 407 0.04 -3.98 17.07
C THR A 407 0.27 -2.48 17.14
N PHE A 408 1.50 -2.06 17.41
CA PHE A 408 1.88 -0.66 17.42
C PHE A 408 1.67 0.01 16.05
N PHE A 409 2.16 -0.60 14.97
CA PHE A 409 1.98 -0.05 13.62
C PHE A 409 0.54 -0.07 13.15
N LEU A 410 -0.19 -1.16 13.37
CA LEU A 410 -1.60 -1.30 12.97
C LEU A 410 -2.50 -0.31 13.68
N GLN A 411 -2.25 -0.04 14.96
CA GLN A 411 -3.10 0.83 15.77
C GLN A 411 -2.80 2.32 15.57
N PHE A 412 -1.52 2.71 15.49
CA PHE A 412 -1.12 4.12 15.51
C PHE A 412 -0.57 4.65 14.18
N PHE A 413 -0.11 3.77 13.29
CA PHE A 413 0.49 4.11 12.01
C PHE A 413 0.02 3.17 10.88
N PRO A 414 -1.31 2.97 10.71
CA PRO A 414 -1.83 2.05 9.69
C PRO A 414 -1.37 2.41 8.27
N ASP A 415 -1.11 3.70 8.01
CA ASP A 415 -0.60 4.17 6.73
C ASP A 415 0.76 3.59 6.34
N LEU A 416 1.63 3.28 7.32
CA LEU A 416 2.90 2.59 7.04
C LEU A 416 2.66 1.21 6.42
N ILE A 417 1.63 0.50 6.90
CA ILE A 417 1.27 -0.82 6.41
C ILE A 417 0.54 -0.71 5.07
N LYS A 418 -0.46 0.16 4.97
CA LYS A 418 -1.24 0.38 3.73
C LYS A 418 -0.36 0.79 2.55
N LYS A 419 0.62 1.67 2.78
CA LYS A 419 1.60 2.09 1.77
C LYS A 419 2.70 1.06 1.51
N GLY A 420 2.75 -0.02 2.30
CA GLY A 420 3.66 -1.14 2.10
C GLY A 420 5.09 -0.91 2.60
N HIS A 421 5.25 -0.10 3.62
CA HIS A 421 6.56 0.15 4.21
C HIS A 421 6.98 -0.91 5.24
N VAL A 422 6.03 -1.64 5.86
CA VAL A 422 6.33 -2.61 6.93
C VAL A 422 6.53 -4.01 6.38
N HIS A 423 7.62 -4.64 6.77
CA HIS A 423 8.02 -5.97 6.33
C HIS A 423 8.52 -6.81 7.50
N ILE A 424 8.47 -8.12 7.35
CA ILE A 424 9.08 -9.09 8.25
C ILE A 424 10.23 -9.75 7.50
N LEU A 425 11.42 -9.78 8.11
CA LEU A 425 12.58 -10.46 7.54
C LEU A 425 12.42 -11.97 7.71
N GLN A 426 12.51 -12.69 6.61
CA GLN A 426 12.69 -14.15 6.64
C GLN A 426 14.19 -14.46 6.73
N THR A 427 14.57 -15.22 7.74
CA THR A 427 15.93 -15.75 7.88
C THR A 427 15.90 -17.27 7.80
N PRO A 428 16.97 -17.91 7.33
CA PRO A 428 16.99 -19.35 7.24
C PRO A 428 16.87 -19.99 8.64
N LEU A 429 16.08 -21.05 8.72
CA LEU A 429 15.92 -21.87 9.92
C LEU A 429 17.00 -22.93 10.02
N PHE A 430 17.53 -23.37 8.88
CA PHE A 430 18.54 -24.42 8.83
C PHE A 430 19.68 -24.07 7.89
N ARG A 431 20.88 -24.52 8.25
CA ARG A 431 22.03 -24.60 7.39
C ARG A 431 22.38 -26.06 7.18
N VAL A 432 22.38 -26.51 5.94
CA VAL A 432 22.78 -27.87 5.54
C VAL A 432 24.04 -27.76 4.70
N ARG A 433 25.14 -28.39 5.12
CA ARG A 433 26.41 -28.27 4.41
C ARG A 433 27.19 -29.56 4.32
N ASN A 434 27.98 -29.67 3.27
CA ASN A 434 29.05 -30.63 3.15
C ASN A 434 30.38 -29.92 2.86
N LYS A 435 31.45 -30.68 2.59
CA LYS A 435 32.79 -30.08 2.30
C LYS A 435 32.83 -29.21 1.04
N LYS A 436 31.80 -29.28 0.16
CA LYS A 436 31.79 -28.59 -1.15
C LYS A 436 30.74 -27.49 -1.24
N LYS A 437 29.62 -27.62 -0.54
CA LYS A 437 28.46 -26.71 -0.71
C LYS A 437 27.75 -26.50 0.63
N THR A 438 27.26 -25.27 0.82
CA THR A 438 26.38 -24.89 1.93
C THR A 438 25.05 -24.43 1.35
N LEU A 439 23.93 -24.95 1.88
CA LEU A 439 22.57 -24.56 1.55
C LEU A 439 21.89 -24.00 2.79
N TYR A 440 21.10 -22.96 2.60
CA TYR A 440 20.30 -22.33 3.64
C TYR A 440 18.83 -22.59 3.35
N CYS A 441 18.12 -23.13 4.33
CA CYS A 441 16.75 -23.59 4.18
C CYS A 441 15.83 -22.81 5.11
N TYR A 442 14.73 -22.34 4.59
CA TYR A 442 13.73 -21.51 5.30
C TYR A 442 12.53 -22.34 5.75
N THR A 443 12.36 -23.52 5.19
CA THR A 443 11.30 -24.47 5.55
C THR A 443 11.89 -25.85 5.78
N GLU A 444 11.09 -26.70 6.41
CA GLU A 444 11.45 -28.13 6.60
C GLU A 444 11.56 -28.88 5.27
N GLU A 445 10.70 -28.53 4.30
CA GLU A 445 10.73 -29.11 2.95
C GLU A 445 12.03 -28.75 2.23
N GLU A 446 12.46 -27.49 2.29
CA GLU A 446 13.76 -27.06 1.76
C GLU A 446 14.92 -27.79 2.43
N ARG A 447 14.83 -28.06 3.74
CA ARG A 447 15.84 -28.83 4.47
C ARG A 447 15.96 -30.26 3.96
N LEU A 448 14.83 -30.96 3.78
CA LEU A 448 14.81 -32.32 3.25
C LEU A 448 15.38 -32.38 1.84
N GLY A 449 14.97 -31.46 0.96
CA GLY A 449 15.52 -31.34 -0.40
C GLY A 449 17.04 -31.07 -0.40
N ALA A 450 17.52 -30.22 0.52
CA ALA A 450 18.95 -29.93 0.66
C ALA A 450 19.77 -31.16 1.14
N ILE A 451 19.19 -31.97 2.00
CA ILE A 451 19.82 -33.26 2.44
C ILE A 451 19.97 -34.21 1.25
N GLU A 452 18.93 -34.35 0.44
CA GLU A 452 18.98 -35.20 -0.76
C GLU A 452 20.02 -34.70 -1.77
N GLU A 453 20.07 -33.36 -2.00
CA GLU A 453 21.03 -32.74 -2.93
C GLU A 453 22.49 -32.90 -2.49
N LEU A 454 22.76 -32.76 -1.20
CA LEU A 454 24.13 -32.80 -0.67
C LEU A 454 24.67 -34.18 -0.45
N GLY A 455 23.81 -35.22 -0.54
CA GLY A 455 24.17 -36.63 -0.39
C GLY A 455 24.33 -37.06 1.07
N PRO A 456 24.99 -38.19 1.33
CA PRO A 456 25.00 -38.81 2.64
C PRO A 456 25.75 -38.00 3.69
N ASN A 457 25.12 -37.88 4.86
CA ASN A 457 25.68 -37.28 6.09
C ASN A 457 26.11 -35.81 5.96
N PRO A 458 25.25 -34.89 5.50
CA PRO A 458 25.55 -33.46 5.58
C PRO A 458 25.49 -32.99 7.05
N GLU A 459 26.28 -31.97 7.36
CA GLU A 459 26.16 -31.30 8.64
C GLU A 459 24.92 -30.38 8.62
N ILE A 460 24.03 -30.52 9.61
CA ILE A 460 22.81 -29.75 9.75
C ILE A 460 22.93 -28.88 11.00
N THR A 461 22.73 -27.59 10.85
CA THR A 461 22.65 -26.63 11.97
C THR A 461 21.25 -25.98 11.93
N ARG A 462 20.53 -25.97 13.05
CA ARG A 462 19.30 -25.23 13.23
C ARG A 462 19.61 -23.89 13.87
N PHE A 463 19.15 -22.79 13.27
CA PHE A 463 19.25 -21.44 13.83
C PHE A 463 17.98 -21.14 14.64
N LYS A 464 18.14 -20.79 15.91
CA LYS A 464 17.04 -20.37 16.79
C LYS A 464 16.97 -18.85 16.90
N GLY A 465 18.11 -18.18 16.90
CA GLY A 465 18.23 -16.75 17.01
C GLY A 465 19.13 -16.14 15.93
N LEU A 466 18.86 -14.87 15.60
CA LEU A 466 19.65 -14.12 14.61
C LEU A 466 21.11 -13.96 15.01
N GLY A 467 21.40 -13.97 16.32
CA GLY A 467 22.76 -13.89 16.85
C GLY A 467 23.60 -15.13 16.62
N GLU A 468 22.98 -16.28 16.26
CA GLU A 468 23.69 -17.54 15.96
C GLU A 468 24.25 -17.55 14.53
N ILE A 469 23.73 -16.68 13.66
CA ILE A 469 24.19 -16.54 12.29
C ILE A 469 25.43 -15.62 12.28
N SER A 470 26.53 -16.12 11.72
CA SER A 470 27.75 -15.30 11.62
C SER A 470 27.52 -14.06 10.73
N PRO A 471 28.21 -12.93 10.97
CA PRO A 471 28.04 -11.73 10.15
C PRO A 471 28.31 -11.96 8.65
N ASP A 472 29.25 -12.83 8.31
CA ASP A 472 29.56 -13.13 6.91
C ASP A 472 28.44 -13.92 6.22
N GLU A 473 27.80 -14.84 6.94
CA GLU A 473 26.60 -15.54 6.44
C GLU A 473 25.40 -14.60 6.38
N PHE A 474 25.24 -13.77 7.41
CA PHE A 474 24.08 -12.85 7.51
C PHE A 474 24.00 -11.87 6.34
N ARG A 475 25.15 -11.48 5.78
CA ARG A 475 25.22 -10.60 4.61
C ARG A 475 24.43 -11.14 3.41
N ASN A 476 24.34 -12.46 3.27
CA ASN A 476 23.59 -13.11 2.18
C ASN A 476 22.06 -12.99 2.36
N PHE A 477 21.59 -12.70 3.58
CA PHE A 477 20.15 -12.68 3.90
C PHE A 477 19.56 -11.27 3.97
N ILE A 478 20.41 -10.25 3.99
CA ILE A 478 20.02 -8.83 4.02
C ILE A 478 20.52 -8.04 2.81
N GLY A 479 21.02 -8.72 1.77
CA GLY A 479 21.41 -8.15 0.48
C GLY A 479 20.23 -7.76 -0.40
N GLU A 480 20.48 -7.61 -1.71
CA GLU A 480 19.45 -7.25 -2.68
C GLU A 480 18.33 -8.30 -2.78
N ASP A 481 18.67 -9.57 -2.61
CA ASP A 481 17.75 -10.72 -2.68
C ASP A 481 17.15 -11.11 -1.33
N MET A 482 17.15 -10.19 -0.33
CA MET A 482 16.57 -10.49 0.97
C MET A 482 15.10 -10.90 0.86
N ARG A 483 14.73 -11.98 1.56
CA ARG A 483 13.36 -12.46 1.60
C ARG A 483 12.55 -11.65 2.63
N LEU A 484 11.55 -10.93 2.14
CA LEU A 484 10.69 -10.07 2.96
C LEU A 484 9.22 -10.45 2.78
N ASP A 485 8.55 -10.69 3.91
CA ASP A 485 7.09 -10.76 3.94
C ASP A 485 6.52 -9.37 4.14
N ARG A 486 5.83 -8.85 3.14
CA ARG A 486 5.15 -7.57 3.25
C ARG A 486 3.93 -7.72 4.15
N VAL A 487 3.82 -6.87 5.17
CA VAL A 487 2.62 -6.80 6.00
C VAL A 487 1.52 -6.09 5.21
N THR A 488 0.35 -6.73 5.13
CA THR A 488 -0.83 -6.20 4.43
C THR A 488 -2.04 -6.19 5.35
N MET A 489 -3.00 -5.31 5.08
CA MET A 489 -4.31 -5.27 5.73
C MET A 489 -5.39 -5.52 4.68
N ARG A 490 -6.32 -6.41 4.98
CA ARG A 490 -7.51 -6.65 4.16
C ARG A 490 -8.75 -6.27 4.97
N LYS A 491 -9.83 -5.88 4.30
CA LYS A 491 -11.10 -5.54 4.96
C LYS A 491 -11.67 -6.74 5.72
N GLU A 492 -11.48 -7.93 5.16
CA GLU A 492 -11.95 -9.20 5.73
C GLU A 492 -11.25 -9.57 7.05
N ASP A 493 -10.10 -8.94 7.34
CA ASP A 493 -9.28 -9.29 8.50
C ASP A 493 -9.90 -8.84 9.84
N LEU A 494 -11.05 -8.13 9.85
CA LEU A 494 -11.71 -7.66 11.09
C LEU A 494 -10.67 -7.19 12.13
N LEU A 495 -9.80 -6.28 11.72
CA LEU A 495 -8.57 -5.91 12.43
C LEU A 495 -8.75 -5.68 13.92
N LYS A 496 -9.87 -5.02 14.30
CA LYS A 496 -10.17 -4.75 15.72
C LYS A 496 -10.39 -6.04 16.49
N GLU A 497 -11.15 -6.98 15.94
CA GLU A 497 -11.43 -8.28 16.56
C GLU A 497 -10.17 -9.14 16.67
N LEU A 498 -9.33 -9.15 15.61
CA LEU A 498 -8.05 -9.85 15.63
C LEU A 498 -7.11 -9.27 16.70
N LEU A 499 -6.97 -7.95 16.77
CA LEU A 499 -6.15 -7.30 17.79
C LEU A 499 -6.73 -7.53 19.21
N GLU A 500 -8.04 -7.49 19.38
CA GLU A 500 -8.69 -7.80 20.66
C GLU A 500 -8.48 -9.25 21.07
N PHE A 501 -8.60 -10.19 20.13
CA PHE A 501 -8.34 -11.60 20.37
C PHE A 501 -6.90 -11.86 20.78
N TYR A 502 -5.91 -11.40 19.99
CA TYR A 502 -4.50 -11.70 20.24
C TYR A 502 -3.87 -10.85 21.32
N MET A 503 -4.24 -9.58 21.45
CA MET A 503 -3.57 -8.57 22.31
C MET A 503 -4.44 -8.03 23.43
N GLY A 504 -5.74 -8.30 23.40
CA GLY A 504 -6.70 -7.91 24.44
C GLY A 504 -6.61 -8.77 25.70
N LYS A 505 -7.58 -8.59 26.59
CA LYS A 505 -7.65 -9.28 27.90
C LYS A 505 -8.34 -10.65 27.84
N ASN A 506 -8.75 -11.11 26.67
CA ASN A 506 -9.53 -12.35 26.48
C ASN A 506 -8.64 -13.60 26.56
N THR A 507 -8.16 -13.93 27.75
CA THR A 507 -7.27 -15.07 28.00
C THR A 507 -7.95 -16.43 27.80
N PRO A 508 -9.23 -16.66 28.22
CA PRO A 508 -9.86 -17.97 28.09
C PRO A 508 -10.02 -18.44 26.63
N GLU A 509 -10.47 -17.56 25.73
CA GLU A 509 -10.62 -17.93 24.30
C GLU A 509 -9.29 -18.23 23.63
N ARG A 510 -8.24 -17.45 23.95
CA ARG A 510 -6.88 -17.75 23.46
C ARG A 510 -6.36 -19.09 23.99
N GLN A 511 -6.66 -19.41 25.24
CA GLN A 511 -6.27 -20.70 25.82
C GLN A 511 -6.97 -21.87 25.11
N SER A 512 -8.28 -21.75 24.86
CA SER A 512 -9.01 -22.75 24.07
C SER A 512 -8.44 -22.87 22.64
N PHE A 513 -8.20 -21.74 21.98
CA PHE A 513 -7.60 -21.73 20.64
C PHE A 513 -6.23 -22.44 20.59
N ILE A 514 -5.37 -22.20 21.61
CA ILE A 514 -4.06 -22.88 21.68
C ILE A 514 -4.24 -24.39 21.86
N ILE A 515 -5.16 -24.81 22.71
CA ILE A 515 -5.43 -26.24 22.96
C ILE A 515 -5.97 -26.92 21.69
N ASP A 516 -6.92 -26.26 21.00
CA ASP A 516 -7.58 -26.81 19.80
C ASP A 516 -6.63 -26.89 18.59
N ASN A 517 -5.58 -26.07 18.56
CA ASN A 517 -4.61 -26.00 17.47
C ASN A 517 -3.21 -26.51 17.86
N LEU A 518 -3.07 -27.17 19.01
CA LEU A 518 -1.80 -27.70 19.47
C LEU A 518 -1.39 -28.89 18.59
N VAL A 519 -0.34 -28.71 17.82
CA VAL A 519 0.32 -29.81 17.11
C VAL A 519 1.41 -30.37 18.04
N VAL A 520 1.21 -31.58 18.53
CA VAL A 520 2.23 -32.32 19.29
C VAL A 520 3.16 -32.93 18.25
N GLU A 521 4.39 -32.44 18.12
CA GLU A 521 5.43 -33.15 17.42
C GLU A 521 5.70 -34.44 18.24
N GLU A 522 5.44 -35.59 17.66
CA GLU A 522 5.94 -36.84 18.21
C GLU A 522 7.48 -36.77 18.13
N ASP A 523 8.13 -36.73 19.29
CA ASP A 523 9.59 -36.88 19.36
C ASP A 523 9.92 -38.21 18.67
N GLU A 524 10.56 -38.15 17.51
CA GLU A 524 11.21 -39.32 16.94
C GLU A 524 12.29 -39.77 17.96
N VAL A 525 11.92 -40.72 18.76
CA VAL A 525 12.88 -41.43 19.64
C VAL A 525 13.91 -42.09 18.72
N ALA A 526 15.12 -41.50 18.70
CA ALA A 526 16.28 -42.03 17.97
C ALA A 526 16.71 -43.41 18.46
#